data_5b944c174691e4a1e620321735f6d91f
#
_entry.id   5b944c174691e4a1e620321735f6d91f
#
_cell.length_a   1.000
_cell.length_b   1.000
_cell.length_c   1.000
_cell.angle_alpha   90.00
_cell.angle_beta   90.00
_cell.angle_gamma   90.00
#
_symmetry.space_group_name_H-M   'P 1'
#
loop_
_entity.id
_entity.type
_entity.pdbx_description
1 polymer ?
#
loop_
_entity_poly.entity_id
_entity_poly.type
_entity_poly.pdbx_seq_one_letter_code
_entity_poly.pdbx_strand_id
1 'polypeptide(L)'
;MSKMTLTEVVKKGLKLKKEDRASMLGIGPMSKMLIKASILLAKEKDFPLIFIASRNQVDAQELGGGYVCNWDQKGFAEAIKKVADEVGFDGLYYLCRDHGGPWQRDKERKDHLPEEEAMRLGKISYVYDLENGFDLLHIDPTKDPYVVGKVIDVNVVLRRTVELIEYVEKERIARGLTEISYEVGTEETNGGLTSVESYEFFIQELIKELDKKNLPHPCFIVGQTGTLTRLTENIGHFDAKTS
;
A
#
# COMPACT_ATOMS: atom_id res chain seq x y z
N MET A 1 3.03 -12.97 22.54
CA MET A 1 4.12 -12.60 21.59
C MET A 1 3.60 -11.46 20.75
N SER A 2 4.43 -10.46 20.44
CA SER A 2 4.04 -9.40 19.47
C SER A 2 3.85 -10.01 18.08
N LYS A 3 2.91 -9.49 17.32
CA LYS A 3 2.68 -9.84 15.91
C LYS A 3 3.95 -9.53 15.11
N MET A 4 4.40 -10.48 14.26
CA MET A 4 5.51 -10.21 13.34
C MET A 4 5.11 -9.13 12.34
N THR A 5 6.02 -8.21 12.02
CA THR A 5 5.83 -7.25 10.92
C THR A 5 5.89 -7.95 9.57
N LEU A 6 5.29 -7.35 8.53
CA LEU A 6 5.41 -7.88 7.17
C LEU A 6 6.86 -7.90 6.69
N THR A 7 7.66 -6.92 7.08
CA THR A 7 9.11 -6.90 6.81
C THR A 7 9.81 -8.14 7.36
N GLU A 8 9.48 -8.56 8.58
CA GLU A 8 10.04 -9.78 9.18
C GLU A 8 9.58 -11.05 8.46
N VAL A 9 8.29 -11.09 8.06
CA VAL A 9 7.73 -12.22 7.30
C VAL A 9 8.44 -12.35 5.95
N VAL A 10 8.59 -11.25 5.22
CA VAL A 10 9.30 -11.23 3.92
C VAL A 10 10.76 -11.68 4.10
N LYS A 11 11.47 -11.11 5.09
CA LYS A 11 12.86 -11.51 5.38
C LYS A 11 13.00 -12.99 5.73
N LYS A 12 12.03 -13.58 6.42
CA LYS A 12 12.01 -15.04 6.67
C LYS A 12 11.75 -15.83 5.40
N GLY A 13 10.76 -15.40 4.59
CA GLY A 13 10.44 -16.04 3.31
C GLY A 13 11.62 -16.06 2.33
N LEU A 14 12.38 -14.95 2.25
CA LEU A 14 13.57 -14.86 1.39
C LEU A 14 14.71 -15.79 1.79
N LYS A 15 14.77 -16.25 3.04
CA LYS A 15 15.76 -17.25 3.50
C LYS A 15 15.39 -18.68 3.12
N LEU A 16 14.16 -18.94 2.70
CA LEU A 16 13.72 -20.23 2.20
C LEU A 16 14.33 -20.50 0.82
N LYS A 17 14.45 -21.78 0.45
CA LYS A 17 14.78 -22.16 -0.92
C LYS A 17 13.69 -21.66 -1.86
N LYS A 18 14.05 -21.41 -3.13
CA LYS A 18 13.12 -20.83 -4.12
C LYS A 18 11.84 -21.66 -4.26
N GLU A 19 11.95 -22.97 -4.26
CA GLU A 19 10.86 -23.93 -4.34
C GLU A 19 9.91 -23.93 -3.12
N ASP A 20 10.41 -23.46 -1.96
CA ASP A 20 9.65 -23.42 -0.71
C ASP A 20 9.02 -22.05 -0.45
N ARG A 21 9.26 -21.07 -1.34
CA ARG A 21 8.70 -19.73 -1.20
C ARG A 21 7.26 -19.70 -1.68
N ALA A 22 6.41 -19.01 -0.90
CA ALA A 22 5.02 -18.78 -1.26
C ALA A 22 4.76 -17.29 -1.46
N SER A 23 3.84 -16.97 -2.36
CA SER A 23 3.31 -15.62 -2.49
C SER A 23 2.32 -15.34 -1.36
N MET A 24 2.28 -14.11 -0.89
CA MET A 24 1.25 -13.67 0.06
C MET A 24 0.00 -13.25 -0.71
N LEU A 25 -1.17 -13.59 -0.17
CA LEU A 25 -2.45 -13.22 -0.77
C LEU A 25 -2.93 -11.87 -0.21
N GLY A 26 -2.98 -10.86 -1.09
CA GLY A 26 -3.61 -9.57 -0.82
C GLY A 26 -5.07 -9.56 -1.25
N ILE A 27 -5.96 -9.08 -0.38
CA ILE A 27 -7.41 -9.07 -0.60
C ILE A 27 -7.95 -7.66 -0.45
N GLY A 28 -8.54 -7.12 -1.51
CA GLY A 28 -9.33 -5.90 -1.45
C GLY A 28 -10.65 -6.15 -0.71
N PRO A 29 -10.95 -5.44 0.39
CA PRO A 29 -12.08 -5.74 1.26
C PRO A 29 -13.40 -5.15 0.73
N MET A 30 -13.86 -5.62 -0.42
CA MET A 30 -15.03 -5.08 -1.11
C MET A 30 -16.38 -5.34 -0.42
N SER A 31 -16.42 -6.25 0.55
CA SER A 31 -17.63 -6.54 1.34
C SER A 31 -17.31 -7.37 2.60
N LYS A 32 -18.21 -7.32 3.57
CA LYS A 32 -18.13 -8.19 4.77
C LYS A 32 -18.14 -9.69 4.40
N MET A 33 -18.85 -10.06 3.33
CA MET A 33 -18.88 -11.44 2.84
C MET A 33 -17.53 -11.90 2.35
N LEU A 34 -16.82 -11.05 1.59
CA LEU A 34 -15.48 -11.37 1.10
C LEU A 34 -14.48 -11.50 2.25
N ILE A 35 -14.52 -10.59 3.23
CA ILE A 35 -13.69 -10.69 4.43
C ILE A 35 -13.93 -12.04 5.14
N LYS A 36 -15.20 -12.43 5.35
CA LYS A 36 -15.54 -13.68 6.01
C LYS A 36 -15.06 -14.91 5.22
N ALA A 37 -15.28 -14.93 3.91
CA ALA A 37 -14.83 -16.01 3.05
C ALA A 37 -13.31 -16.17 3.08
N SER A 38 -12.58 -15.05 3.02
CA SER A 38 -11.11 -15.03 3.07
C SER A 38 -10.57 -15.56 4.40
N ILE A 39 -11.16 -15.13 5.52
CA ILE A 39 -10.73 -15.57 6.85
C ILE A 39 -11.05 -17.07 7.06
N LEU A 40 -12.20 -17.55 6.59
CA LEU A 40 -12.53 -18.97 6.64
C LEU A 40 -11.55 -19.83 5.83
N LEU A 41 -11.19 -19.37 4.62
CA LEU A 41 -10.21 -20.03 3.79
C LEU A 41 -8.81 -20.04 4.43
N ALA A 42 -8.40 -18.89 4.99
CA ALA A 42 -7.12 -18.80 5.69
C ALA A 42 -7.06 -19.72 6.92
N LYS A 43 -8.17 -19.83 7.66
CA LYS A 43 -8.30 -20.76 8.78
C LYS A 43 -8.20 -22.22 8.33
N GLU A 44 -8.86 -22.56 7.21
CA GLU A 44 -8.85 -23.92 6.66
C GLU A 44 -7.46 -24.33 6.13
N LYS A 45 -6.76 -23.40 5.48
CA LYS A 45 -5.52 -23.68 4.74
C LYS A 45 -4.25 -23.23 5.48
N ASP A 46 -4.37 -22.63 6.66
CA ASP A 46 -3.27 -22.15 7.52
C ASP A 46 -2.27 -21.23 6.80
N PHE A 47 -2.77 -20.09 6.30
CA PHE A 47 -1.92 -19.06 5.69
C PHE A 47 -2.26 -17.65 6.15
N PRO A 48 -1.28 -16.72 6.16
CA PRO A 48 -1.52 -15.33 6.55
C PRO A 48 -2.29 -14.56 5.47
N LEU A 49 -3.12 -13.61 5.90
CA LEU A 49 -3.88 -12.72 5.02
C LEU A 49 -3.33 -11.30 5.03
N ILE A 50 -3.41 -10.62 3.90
CA ILE A 50 -3.21 -9.18 3.77
C ILE A 50 -4.52 -8.57 3.29
N PHE A 51 -5.16 -7.71 4.10
CA PHE A 51 -6.31 -6.92 3.69
C PHE A 51 -5.83 -5.54 3.23
N ILE A 52 -5.97 -5.26 1.94
CA ILE A 52 -5.47 -4.04 1.30
C ILE A 52 -6.63 -3.12 0.93
N ALA A 53 -6.59 -1.86 1.35
CA ALA A 53 -7.64 -0.88 1.10
C ALA A 53 -7.07 0.45 0.61
N SER A 54 -7.53 0.89 -0.58
CA SER A 54 -7.18 2.21 -1.12
C SER A 54 -7.88 3.34 -0.36
N ARG A 55 -7.41 4.57 -0.53
CA ARG A 55 -8.03 5.77 0.06
C ARG A 55 -9.47 6.01 -0.45
N ASN A 56 -9.83 5.53 -1.63
CA ASN A 56 -11.23 5.58 -2.10
C ASN A 56 -12.09 4.53 -1.40
N GLN A 57 -11.53 3.37 -1.05
CA GLN A 57 -12.27 2.26 -0.42
C GLN A 57 -12.51 2.50 1.07
N VAL A 58 -11.47 2.95 1.79
CA VAL A 58 -11.47 3.18 3.24
C VAL A 58 -10.62 4.41 3.54
N ASP A 59 -11.22 5.46 4.07
CA ASP A 59 -10.48 6.65 4.52
C ASP A 59 -11.26 7.39 5.61
N ALA A 60 -10.61 8.31 6.30
CA ALA A 60 -11.20 9.12 7.36
C ALA A 60 -12.42 9.91 6.86
N GLN A 61 -13.43 10.04 7.72
CA GLN A 61 -14.68 10.74 7.36
C GLN A 61 -14.43 12.19 6.97
N GLU A 62 -13.50 12.88 7.63
CA GLU A 62 -13.13 14.27 7.29
C GLU A 62 -12.44 14.38 5.92
N LEU A 63 -11.85 13.31 5.40
CA LEU A 63 -11.29 13.20 4.06
C LEU A 63 -12.33 12.73 3.02
N GLY A 64 -13.58 12.53 3.44
CA GLY A 64 -14.71 12.11 2.61
C GLY A 64 -15.07 10.63 2.73
N GLY A 65 -14.51 9.91 3.68
CA GLY A 65 -14.82 8.51 3.96
C GLY A 65 -14.49 7.54 2.82
N GLY A 66 -14.75 6.26 3.02
CA GLY A 66 -14.59 5.23 2.00
C GLY A 66 -15.93 4.78 1.40
N TYR A 67 -15.92 4.33 0.13
CA TYR A 67 -17.15 3.80 -0.49
C TYR A 67 -17.47 2.37 -0.06
N VAL A 68 -16.52 1.63 0.50
CA VAL A 68 -16.76 0.27 0.97
C VAL A 68 -17.40 0.31 2.35
N CYS A 69 -18.66 -0.06 2.45
CA CYS A 69 -19.44 -0.11 3.68
C CYS A 69 -19.44 1.18 4.52
N ASN A 70 -19.07 2.32 3.93
CA ASN A 70 -18.81 3.60 4.59
C ASN A 70 -17.76 3.50 5.71
N TRP A 71 -16.80 2.61 5.57
CA TRP A 71 -15.73 2.46 6.55
C TRP A 71 -14.71 3.57 6.47
N ASP A 72 -14.36 4.09 7.63
CA ASP A 72 -13.05 4.66 7.91
C ASP A 72 -12.07 3.56 8.35
N GLN A 73 -10.84 3.93 8.68
CA GLN A 73 -9.82 2.99 9.12
C GLN A 73 -10.24 2.18 10.35
N LYS A 74 -10.88 2.84 11.31
CA LYS A 74 -11.37 2.20 12.54
C LYS A 74 -12.46 1.17 12.24
N GLY A 75 -13.49 1.57 11.50
CA GLY A 75 -14.57 0.66 11.12
C GLY A 75 -14.11 -0.53 10.30
N PHE A 76 -13.11 -0.33 9.43
CA PHE A 76 -12.47 -1.40 8.67
C PHE A 76 -11.72 -2.39 9.58
N ALA A 77 -10.85 -1.90 10.48
CA ALA A 77 -10.11 -2.73 11.42
C ALA A 77 -11.05 -3.51 12.35
N GLU A 78 -12.08 -2.86 12.90
CA GLU A 78 -13.07 -3.49 13.75
C GLU A 78 -13.90 -4.56 13.02
N ALA A 79 -14.27 -4.31 11.75
CA ALA A 79 -15.01 -5.28 10.95
C ALA A 79 -14.22 -6.57 10.70
N ILE A 80 -12.93 -6.45 10.38
CA ILE A 80 -12.06 -7.61 10.17
C ILE A 80 -11.85 -8.36 11.48
N LYS A 81 -11.52 -7.64 12.55
CA LYS A 81 -11.35 -8.24 13.88
C LYS A 81 -12.60 -9.00 14.32
N LYS A 82 -13.77 -8.37 14.16
CA LYS A 82 -15.05 -8.99 14.52
C LYS A 82 -15.28 -10.31 13.78
N VAL A 83 -15.01 -10.35 12.47
CA VAL A 83 -15.17 -11.57 11.68
C VAL A 83 -14.14 -12.62 12.11
N ALA A 84 -12.90 -12.25 12.38
CA ALA A 84 -11.88 -13.18 12.87
C ALA A 84 -12.30 -13.81 14.21
N ASP A 85 -12.80 -12.99 15.14
CA ASP A 85 -13.31 -13.46 16.43
C ASP A 85 -14.53 -14.39 16.26
N GLU A 86 -15.49 -14.03 15.41
CA GLU A 86 -16.70 -14.83 15.14
C GLU A 86 -16.41 -16.23 14.60
N VAL A 87 -15.38 -16.36 13.74
CA VAL A 87 -15.01 -17.66 13.16
C VAL A 87 -13.91 -18.39 13.95
N GLY A 88 -13.39 -17.76 15.01
CA GLY A 88 -12.30 -18.28 15.82
C GLY A 88 -11.01 -18.44 14.99
N PHE A 89 -10.63 -17.40 14.26
CA PHE A 89 -9.39 -17.33 13.52
C PHE A 89 -8.31 -16.66 14.38
N ASP A 90 -7.29 -17.40 14.73
CA ASP A 90 -6.12 -16.97 15.53
C ASP A 90 -4.84 -16.84 14.69
N GLY A 91 -4.95 -17.03 13.36
CA GLY A 91 -3.86 -16.87 12.42
C GLY A 91 -3.49 -15.40 12.17
N LEU A 92 -2.42 -15.20 11.40
CA LEU A 92 -1.92 -13.88 11.08
C LEU A 92 -2.78 -13.21 9.99
N TYR A 93 -3.16 -11.96 10.23
CA TYR A 93 -3.67 -11.07 9.20
C TYR A 93 -3.08 -9.66 9.37
N TYR A 94 -3.00 -8.94 8.28
CA TYR A 94 -2.41 -7.60 8.20
C TYR A 94 -3.39 -6.63 7.58
N LEU A 95 -3.47 -5.43 8.15
CA LEU A 95 -4.21 -4.30 7.59
C LEU A 95 -3.24 -3.44 6.80
N CYS A 96 -3.55 -3.19 5.55
CA CYS A 96 -2.62 -2.54 4.65
C CYS A 96 -3.31 -1.40 3.88
N ARG A 97 -2.62 -0.28 3.77
CA ARG A 97 -2.98 0.78 2.84
C ARG A 97 -2.53 0.38 1.45
N ASP A 98 -3.47 0.40 0.50
CA ASP A 98 -3.24 0.31 -0.93
C ASP A 98 -3.29 1.71 -1.53
N HIS A 99 -2.32 2.10 -2.34
CA HIS A 99 -2.23 3.43 -2.95
C HIS A 99 -2.50 4.59 -1.98
N GLY A 100 -1.61 4.80 -1.02
CA GLY A 100 -1.65 5.96 -0.13
C GLY A 100 -0.83 7.13 -0.67
N GLY A 101 -1.09 8.34 -0.18
CA GLY A 101 -0.36 9.55 -0.58
C GLY A 101 -1.20 10.59 -1.32
N PRO A 102 -0.55 11.53 -2.02
CA PRO A 102 -1.22 12.65 -2.68
C PRO A 102 -2.05 12.17 -3.87
N TRP A 103 -3.17 12.84 -4.09
CA TRP A 103 -4.09 12.62 -5.22
C TRP A 103 -4.58 11.17 -5.40
N GLN A 104 -4.50 10.34 -4.38
CA GLN A 104 -5.03 8.98 -4.46
C GLN A 104 -6.55 8.92 -4.39
N ARG A 105 -7.20 9.97 -3.92
CA ARG A 105 -8.66 10.12 -4.03
C ARG A 105 -9.06 10.76 -5.35
N ASP A 106 -10.12 10.24 -5.97
CA ASP A 106 -10.66 10.75 -7.23
C ASP A 106 -11.04 12.24 -7.13
N LYS A 107 -11.59 12.66 -5.99
CA LYS A 107 -11.96 14.05 -5.76
C LYS A 107 -10.75 14.98 -5.78
N GLU A 108 -9.64 14.60 -5.16
CA GLU A 108 -8.40 15.38 -5.12
C GLU A 108 -7.87 15.64 -6.55
N ARG A 109 -7.97 14.63 -7.43
CA ARG A 109 -7.58 14.75 -8.85
C ARG A 109 -8.54 15.61 -9.66
N LYS A 110 -9.85 15.40 -9.49
CA LYS A 110 -10.89 16.19 -10.20
C LYS A 110 -10.82 17.67 -9.85
N ASP A 111 -10.56 17.96 -8.58
CA ASP A 111 -10.46 19.33 -8.08
C ASP A 111 -9.09 19.97 -8.37
N HIS A 112 -8.16 19.23 -8.97
CA HIS A 112 -6.79 19.68 -9.25
C HIS A 112 -6.14 20.34 -8.03
N LEU A 113 -6.18 19.64 -6.88
CA LEU A 113 -5.58 20.19 -5.66
C LEU A 113 -4.07 20.46 -5.86
N PRO A 114 -3.53 21.60 -5.36
CA PRO A 114 -2.10 21.84 -5.36
C PRO A 114 -1.33 20.72 -4.63
N GLU A 115 -0.06 20.48 -5.02
CA GLU A 115 0.78 19.43 -4.43
C GLU A 115 0.83 19.50 -2.90
N GLU A 116 1.04 20.71 -2.36
CA GLU A 116 1.11 20.91 -0.92
C GLU A 116 -0.15 20.40 -0.20
N GLU A 117 -1.33 20.72 -0.73
CA GLU A 117 -2.60 20.30 -0.15
C GLU A 117 -2.83 18.80 -0.32
N ALA A 118 -2.55 18.24 -1.50
CA ALA A 118 -2.67 16.80 -1.74
C ALA A 118 -1.72 15.99 -0.84
N MET A 119 -0.48 16.46 -0.65
CA MET A 119 0.48 15.87 0.28
C MET A 119 -0.02 15.95 1.72
N ARG A 120 -0.59 17.09 2.13
CA ARG A 120 -1.17 17.27 3.46
C ARG A 120 -2.32 16.28 3.73
N LEU A 121 -3.24 16.11 2.78
CA LEU A 121 -4.35 15.16 2.90
C LEU A 121 -3.87 13.71 2.93
N GLY A 122 -2.87 13.36 2.11
CA GLY A 122 -2.21 12.05 2.16
C GLY A 122 -1.57 11.76 3.52
N LYS A 123 -0.88 12.73 4.09
CA LYS A 123 -0.27 12.64 5.42
C LYS A 123 -1.31 12.43 6.52
N ILE A 124 -2.44 13.14 6.48
CA ILE A 124 -3.55 12.95 7.42
C ILE A 124 -4.09 11.52 7.33
N SER A 125 -4.33 11.01 6.11
CA SER A 125 -4.80 9.63 5.90
C SER A 125 -3.86 8.61 6.54
N TYR A 126 -2.54 8.76 6.37
CA TYR A 126 -1.55 7.87 7.00
C TYR A 126 -1.56 7.93 8.53
N VAL A 127 -1.82 9.10 9.12
CA VAL A 127 -1.96 9.20 10.59
C VAL A 127 -3.16 8.38 11.07
N TYR A 128 -4.29 8.45 10.37
CA TYR A 128 -5.43 7.59 10.68
C TYR A 128 -5.13 6.11 10.50
N ASP A 129 -4.36 5.73 9.48
CA ASP A 129 -3.92 4.35 9.29
C ASP A 129 -3.08 3.88 10.49
N LEU A 130 -2.09 4.67 10.92
CA LEU A 130 -1.24 4.38 12.08
C LEU A 130 -2.05 4.20 13.37
N GLU A 131 -2.96 5.13 13.66
CA GLU A 131 -3.77 5.13 14.88
C GLU A 131 -4.77 3.95 14.93
N ASN A 132 -5.10 3.36 13.78
CA ASN A 132 -6.01 2.24 13.66
C ASN A 132 -5.32 0.90 13.33
N GLY A 133 -4.01 0.83 13.56
CA GLY A 133 -3.26 -0.42 13.56
C GLY A 133 -3.02 -1.01 12.17
N PHE A 134 -2.87 -0.17 11.15
CA PHE A 134 -2.38 -0.64 9.85
C PHE A 134 -0.93 -1.09 9.98
N ASP A 135 -0.63 -2.22 9.36
CA ASP A 135 0.65 -2.91 9.45
C ASP A 135 1.60 -2.56 8.29
N LEU A 136 1.02 -2.11 7.17
CA LEU A 136 1.77 -1.72 5.97
C LEU A 136 1.13 -0.48 5.34
N LEU A 137 1.99 0.45 4.95
CA LEU A 137 1.58 1.62 4.19
C LEU A 137 2.25 1.61 2.81
N HIS A 138 1.41 1.59 1.76
CA HIS A 138 1.87 1.80 0.39
C HIS A 138 2.04 3.31 0.15
N ILE A 139 3.26 3.73 -0.05
CA ILE A 139 3.62 5.11 -0.38
C ILE A 139 3.64 5.25 -1.90
N ASP A 140 2.57 5.82 -2.44
CA ASP A 140 2.38 5.95 -3.88
C ASP A 140 2.11 7.42 -4.28
N PRO A 141 3.16 8.22 -4.54
CA PRO A 141 3.03 9.59 -5.01
C PRO A 141 3.01 9.72 -6.54
N THR A 142 2.61 8.67 -7.27
CA THR A 142 2.66 8.60 -8.74
C THR A 142 1.42 9.13 -9.44
N LYS A 143 0.37 9.52 -8.72
CA LYS A 143 -0.77 10.25 -9.27
C LYS A 143 -0.46 11.75 -9.28
N ASP A 144 -0.66 12.40 -10.42
CA ASP A 144 -0.50 13.85 -10.54
C ASP A 144 -1.45 14.41 -11.62
N PRO A 145 -2.47 15.20 -11.25
CA PRO A 145 -3.43 15.72 -12.21
C PRO A 145 -2.85 16.77 -13.17
N TYR A 146 -1.65 17.28 -12.89
CA TYR A 146 -0.95 18.24 -13.74
C TYR A 146 -0.03 17.57 -14.77
N VAL A 147 0.21 16.26 -14.63
CA VAL A 147 1.02 15.46 -15.56
C VAL A 147 0.12 14.51 -16.32
N VAL A 148 -0.50 15.01 -17.40
CA VAL A 148 -1.43 14.24 -18.22
C VAL A 148 -0.72 13.66 -19.44
N GLY A 149 -0.88 12.36 -19.69
CA GLY A 149 -0.33 11.68 -20.86
C GLY A 149 1.20 11.54 -20.85
N LYS A 150 1.85 11.75 -19.73
CA LYS A 150 3.30 11.63 -19.54
C LYS A 150 3.60 10.89 -18.24
N VAL A 151 4.82 10.38 -18.15
CA VAL A 151 5.37 9.81 -16.91
C VAL A 151 5.81 10.95 -16.00
N ILE A 152 5.56 10.82 -14.71
CA ILE A 152 6.05 11.77 -13.71
C ILE A 152 7.57 11.60 -13.59
N ASP A 153 8.29 12.71 -13.46
CA ASP A 153 9.74 12.68 -13.23
C ASP A 153 10.07 11.84 -11.98
N VAL A 154 10.92 10.87 -12.16
CA VAL A 154 11.33 9.93 -11.10
C VAL A 154 11.92 10.64 -9.88
N ASN A 155 12.58 11.78 -10.05
CA ASN A 155 13.11 12.57 -8.94
C ASN A 155 11.98 13.23 -8.13
N VAL A 156 10.86 13.59 -8.76
CA VAL A 156 9.68 14.09 -8.07
C VAL A 156 9.03 12.96 -7.25
N VAL A 157 8.90 11.76 -7.83
CA VAL A 157 8.39 10.58 -7.13
C VAL A 157 9.28 10.27 -5.94
N LEU A 158 10.61 10.23 -6.14
CA LEU A 158 11.60 9.97 -5.08
C LEU A 158 11.47 10.97 -3.93
N ARG A 159 11.46 12.27 -4.24
CA ARG A 159 11.32 13.33 -3.23
C ARG A 159 10.05 13.16 -2.40
N ARG A 160 8.90 12.98 -3.08
CA ARG A 160 7.60 12.78 -2.42
C ARG A 160 7.60 11.52 -1.55
N THR A 161 8.17 10.41 -2.05
CA THR A 161 8.26 9.14 -1.32
C THR A 161 9.04 9.29 -0.02
N VAL A 162 10.24 9.87 -0.10
CA VAL A 162 11.10 10.09 1.08
C VAL A 162 10.42 11.01 2.09
N GLU A 163 9.79 12.11 1.63
CA GLU A 163 9.08 13.04 2.49
C GLU A 163 7.92 12.36 3.24
N LEU A 164 7.17 11.50 2.56
CA LEU A 164 6.05 10.78 3.18
C LEU A 164 6.52 9.76 4.20
N ILE A 165 7.55 8.96 3.90
CA ILE A 165 8.11 7.98 4.86
C ILE A 165 8.68 8.71 6.09
N GLU A 166 9.43 9.78 5.90
CA GLU A 166 9.97 10.60 7.00
C GLU A 166 8.86 11.16 7.89
N TYR A 167 7.78 11.67 7.28
CA TYR A 167 6.63 12.17 8.02
C TYR A 167 5.93 11.06 8.82
N VAL A 168 5.66 9.92 8.19
CA VAL A 168 4.99 8.78 8.83
C VAL A 168 5.81 8.26 10.02
N GLU A 169 7.12 8.08 9.85
CA GLU A 169 7.99 7.63 10.94
C GLU A 169 8.03 8.61 12.11
N LYS A 170 8.10 9.91 11.81
CA LYS A 170 8.03 10.96 12.85
C LYS A 170 6.72 10.87 13.65
N GLU A 171 5.58 10.74 12.96
CA GLU A 171 4.27 10.63 13.59
C GLU A 171 4.12 9.34 14.38
N ARG A 172 4.60 8.20 13.83
CA ARG A 172 4.60 6.90 14.51
C ARG A 172 5.38 6.94 15.82
N ILE A 173 6.61 7.47 15.78
CA ILE A 173 7.48 7.59 16.96
C ILE A 173 6.87 8.54 18.00
N ALA A 174 6.37 9.69 17.57
CA ALA A 174 5.75 10.67 18.46
C ALA A 174 4.53 10.11 19.22
N ARG A 175 3.83 9.15 18.63
CA ARG A 175 2.69 8.45 19.23
C ARG A 175 3.06 7.19 20.00
N GLY A 176 4.33 6.80 20.03
CA GLY A 176 4.79 5.57 20.66
C GLY A 176 4.23 4.29 20.04
N LEU A 177 3.93 4.33 18.73
CA LEU A 177 3.38 3.18 18.01
C LEU A 177 4.48 2.21 17.58
N THR A 178 4.11 0.94 17.42
CA THR A 178 5.00 -0.12 16.96
C THR A 178 5.51 0.11 15.54
N GLU A 179 6.59 -0.58 15.18
CA GLU A 179 7.10 -0.58 13.81
C GLU A 179 6.05 -1.07 12.82
N ILE A 180 6.04 -0.45 11.65
CA ILE A 180 5.21 -0.81 10.51
C ILE A 180 6.09 -1.15 9.30
N SER A 181 5.48 -1.72 8.29
CA SER A 181 6.15 -2.03 7.02
C SER A 181 5.77 -1.02 5.95
N TYR A 182 6.63 -0.86 4.95
CA TYR A 182 6.39 0.03 3.81
C TYR A 182 6.40 -0.74 2.50
N GLU A 183 5.52 -0.34 1.61
CA GLU A 183 5.53 -0.60 0.19
C GLU A 183 5.69 0.71 -0.55
N VAL A 184 6.38 0.73 -1.69
CA VAL A 184 6.53 1.93 -2.51
C VAL A 184 6.08 1.65 -3.93
N GLY A 185 5.41 2.62 -4.55
CA GLY A 185 4.95 2.55 -5.93
C GLY A 185 5.81 3.40 -6.85
N THR A 186 6.16 2.82 -8.01
CA THR A 186 6.71 3.53 -9.16
C THR A 186 5.79 3.42 -10.37
N GLU A 187 4.51 3.13 -10.12
CA GLU A 187 3.53 2.86 -11.17
C GLU A 187 3.34 4.07 -12.08
N GLU A 188 3.52 3.84 -13.35
CA GLU A 188 3.18 4.83 -14.36
C GLU A 188 1.66 4.89 -14.54
N THR A 189 1.09 6.07 -14.37
CA THR A 189 -0.36 6.29 -14.46
C THR A 189 -0.94 6.08 -15.85
N ASN A 190 -0.12 5.82 -16.86
CA ASN A 190 -0.51 5.76 -18.27
C ASN A 190 -0.51 4.35 -18.88
N GLY A 191 -0.32 3.30 -18.08
CA GLY A 191 -0.37 1.91 -18.57
C GLY A 191 0.83 1.51 -19.45
N GLY A 192 1.94 2.22 -19.34
CA GLY A 192 3.22 1.84 -19.92
C GLY A 192 4.02 0.93 -19.00
N LEU A 193 4.99 0.21 -19.57
CA LEU A 193 6.02 -0.49 -18.79
C LEU A 193 6.88 0.54 -18.06
N THR A 194 7.13 0.33 -16.78
CA THR A 194 8.22 1.01 -16.10
C THR A 194 9.53 0.54 -16.73
N SER A 195 10.37 1.45 -17.24
CA SER A 195 11.66 1.01 -17.79
C SER A 195 12.54 0.43 -16.67
N VAL A 196 13.29 -0.62 -16.98
CA VAL A 196 14.20 -1.28 -16.03
C VAL A 196 15.18 -0.26 -15.44
N GLU A 197 15.71 0.63 -16.29
CA GLU A 197 16.67 1.66 -15.89
C GLU A 197 16.04 2.66 -14.89
N SER A 198 14.82 3.12 -15.16
CA SER A 198 14.10 4.04 -14.25
C SER A 198 13.78 3.36 -12.92
N TYR A 199 13.40 2.09 -12.97
CA TYR A 199 13.08 1.29 -11.79
C TYR A 199 14.32 1.07 -10.92
N GLU A 200 15.42 0.63 -11.52
CA GLU A 200 16.70 0.45 -10.81
C GLU A 200 17.22 1.77 -10.22
N PHE A 201 17.18 2.85 -11.00
CA PHE A 201 17.55 4.18 -10.53
C PHE A 201 16.73 4.59 -9.31
N PHE A 202 15.40 4.46 -9.39
CA PHE A 202 14.52 4.80 -8.28
C PHE A 202 14.86 4.02 -7.01
N ILE A 203 15.05 2.69 -7.11
CA ILE A 203 15.39 1.84 -5.98
C ILE A 203 16.72 2.26 -5.36
N GLN A 204 17.74 2.43 -6.17
CA GLN A 204 19.09 2.77 -5.69
C GLN A 204 19.12 4.12 -5.00
N GLU A 205 18.48 5.13 -5.57
CA GLU A 205 18.45 6.47 -4.98
C GLU A 205 17.53 6.51 -3.75
N LEU A 206 16.39 5.79 -3.76
CA LEU A 206 15.52 5.69 -2.58
C LEU A 206 16.27 5.09 -1.38
N ILE A 207 16.96 3.98 -1.56
CA ILE A 207 17.75 3.35 -0.49
C ILE A 207 18.79 4.32 0.07
N LYS A 208 19.54 5.01 -0.81
CA LYS A 208 20.53 6.01 -0.39
C LYS A 208 19.91 7.15 0.44
N GLU A 209 18.77 7.67 0.02
CA GLU A 209 18.10 8.76 0.74
C GLU A 209 17.50 8.30 2.08
N LEU A 210 16.95 7.09 2.13
CA LEU A 210 16.45 6.50 3.37
C LEU A 210 17.60 6.23 4.36
N ASP A 211 18.73 5.69 3.90
CA ASP A 211 19.93 5.46 4.73
C ASP A 211 20.48 6.76 5.31
N LYS A 212 20.60 7.83 4.52
CA LYS A 212 21.05 9.16 4.97
C LYS A 212 20.18 9.71 6.11
N LYS A 213 18.89 9.39 6.11
CA LYS A 213 17.92 9.85 7.12
C LYS A 213 17.66 8.84 8.23
N ASN A 214 18.32 7.67 8.19
CA ASN A 214 18.08 6.55 9.10
C ASN A 214 16.60 6.14 9.14
N LEU A 215 15.98 6.05 7.96
CA LEU A 215 14.59 5.65 7.75
C LEU A 215 14.50 4.17 7.35
N PRO A 216 13.37 3.48 7.64
CA PRO A 216 13.21 2.08 7.27
C PRO A 216 13.12 1.90 5.76
N HIS A 217 13.68 0.79 5.27
CA HIS A 217 13.54 0.38 3.88
C HIS A 217 12.18 -0.27 3.63
N PRO A 218 11.56 -0.06 2.45
CA PRO A 218 10.36 -0.78 2.07
C PRO A 218 10.63 -2.28 1.95
N CYS A 219 9.64 -3.10 2.27
CA CYS A 219 9.70 -4.56 2.08
C CYS A 219 9.04 -5.01 0.77
N PHE A 220 8.26 -4.13 0.14
CA PHE A 220 7.67 -4.33 -1.18
C PHE A 220 7.89 -3.11 -2.07
N ILE A 221 8.05 -3.36 -3.36
CA ILE A 221 8.13 -2.34 -4.40
C ILE A 221 7.26 -2.80 -5.56
N VAL A 222 6.34 -1.91 -5.98
CA VAL A 222 5.45 -2.19 -7.11
C VAL A 222 6.16 -1.87 -8.42
N GLY A 223 6.11 -2.81 -9.36
CA GLY A 223 6.61 -2.64 -10.72
C GLY A 223 5.51 -2.92 -11.75
N GLN A 224 5.39 -2.07 -12.76
CA GLN A 224 4.45 -2.26 -13.87
C GLN A 224 5.02 -3.26 -14.88
N THR A 225 4.33 -4.38 -15.09
CA THR A 225 4.80 -5.49 -15.94
C THR A 225 4.18 -5.54 -17.34
N GLY A 226 3.50 -4.47 -17.78
CA GLY A 226 3.07 -4.29 -19.16
C GLY A 226 1.61 -4.56 -19.47
N THR A 227 0.80 -4.91 -18.48
CA THR A 227 -0.65 -5.05 -18.67
C THR A 227 -1.42 -4.02 -17.84
N LEU A 228 -2.51 -3.51 -18.42
CA LEU A 228 -3.46 -2.64 -17.76
C LEU A 228 -4.86 -3.23 -17.88
N THR A 229 -5.57 -3.37 -16.76
CA THR A 229 -6.96 -3.80 -16.76
C THR A 229 -7.89 -2.61 -16.97
N ARG A 230 -8.69 -2.65 -18.01
CA ARG A 230 -9.84 -1.76 -18.25
C ARG A 230 -11.14 -2.46 -17.83
N LEU A 231 -12.25 -1.73 -17.83
CA LEU A 231 -13.55 -2.25 -17.37
C LEU A 231 -13.96 -3.58 -18.01
N THR A 232 -13.60 -3.81 -19.27
CA THR A 232 -14.05 -4.96 -20.06
C THR A 232 -12.92 -5.81 -20.65
N GLU A 233 -11.67 -5.36 -20.53
CA GLU A 233 -10.54 -6.04 -21.17
C GLU A 233 -9.21 -5.74 -20.48
N ASN A 234 -8.25 -6.65 -20.65
CA ASN A 234 -6.85 -6.36 -20.37
C ASN A 234 -6.19 -5.85 -21.64
N ILE A 235 -5.47 -4.73 -21.54
CA ILE A 235 -4.67 -4.17 -22.61
C ILE A 235 -3.19 -4.26 -22.27
N GLY A 236 -2.34 -4.18 -23.30
CA GLY A 236 -0.89 -4.35 -23.15
C GLY A 236 -0.47 -5.79 -23.34
N HIS A 237 0.80 -6.06 -23.09
CA HIS A 237 1.41 -7.36 -23.30
C HIS A 237 2.32 -7.71 -22.11
N PHE A 238 2.12 -8.91 -21.56
CA PHE A 238 3.02 -9.49 -20.56
C PHE A 238 3.98 -10.44 -21.26
N ASP A 239 5.27 -10.22 -21.11
CA ASP A 239 6.32 -11.13 -21.56
C ASP A 239 7.11 -11.64 -20.35
N ALA A 240 6.92 -12.89 -20.01
CA ALA A 240 7.58 -13.54 -18.87
C ALA A 240 9.13 -13.56 -18.94
N LYS A 241 9.73 -13.20 -20.06
CA LYS A 241 11.20 -13.13 -20.23
C LYS A 241 11.75 -11.74 -19.94
N THR A 242 10.92 -10.70 -20.09
CA THR A 242 11.31 -9.29 -19.97
C THR A 242 10.64 -8.58 -18.78
N SER A 243 9.69 -9.23 -18.12
CA SER A 243 8.97 -8.69 -16.96
C SER A 243 9.52 -9.17 -15.64
#